data_5d5dda59b99882d01cc59309d266ff8d
#
_entry.id   5d5dda59b99882d01cc59309d266ff8d
#
_cell.length_a   1.000
_cell.length_b   1.000
_cell.length_c   1.000
_cell.angle_alpha   90.00
_cell.angle_beta   90.00
_cell.angle_gamma   90.00
#
_symmetry.space_group_name_H-M   'P 1'
#
loop_
_entity.id
_entity.type
_entity.pdbx_description
1 polymer ?
#
loop_
_entity_poly.entity_id
_entity_poly.type
_entity_poly.pdbx_seq_one_letter_code
_entity_poly.pdbx_strand_id
1 'polypeptide(L)'
;MNRIVITILLALCASLASAEWQADPGNKKQVASANAIEQIKERIPRSQPFFGDAYGMAVYPSVTRLGFGFGGATGKGFVIEGDTIIGTSRFSQFTSGIQAGVRNLSMVVLFKDKAALEAFKKGKLQFLGQAGLAAGTKGIAGTPAFNDGVAIFTVTRFGLMGEFTVSGAKFSYRPMPGTGAVE
;
A
#
# COMPACT_ATOMS: atom_id res chain seq x y z
N MET A 1 53.12 12.26 -10.18
CA MET A 1 52.41 11.03 -10.53
C MET A 1 51.41 10.59 -9.46
N ASN A 2 50.76 11.52 -8.73
CA ASN A 2 49.85 11.19 -7.62
C ASN A 2 48.53 11.98 -7.60
N ARG A 3 48.20 12.68 -8.67
CA ARG A 3 46.94 13.48 -8.72
C ARG A 3 45.81 12.84 -9.55
N ILE A 4 46.13 11.82 -10.35
CA ILE A 4 45.17 11.16 -11.25
C ILE A 4 44.50 9.96 -10.57
N VAL A 5 45.12 9.36 -9.55
CA VAL A 5 44.56 8.18 -8.86
C VAL A 5 43.42 8.53 -7.88
N ILE A 6 43.38 9.77 -7.36
CA ILE A 6 42.37 10.22 -6.41
C ILE A 6 41.02 10.54 -7.09
N THR A 7 41.04 10.89 -8.37
CA THR A 7 39.82 11.26 -9.10
C THR A 7 38.98 10.04 -9.55
N ILE A 8 39.61 8.86 -9.63
CA ILE A 8 38.89 7.62 -10.06
C ILE A 8 38.20 6.92 -8.89
N LEU A 9 38.65 7.18 -7.63
CA LEU A 9 38.02 6.53 -6.45
C LEU A 9 36.74 7.24 -5.96
N LEU A 10 36.46 8.45 -6.44
CA LEU A 10 35.23 9.20 -6.06
C LEU A 10 34.05 8.92 -6.98
N ALA A 11 34.24 8.24 -8.10
CA ALA A 11 33.16 7.94 -9.06
C ALA A 11 32.48 6.58 -8.84
N LEU A 12 32.91 5.79 -7.85
CA LEU A 12 32.36 4.44 -7.61
C LEU A 12 31.46 4.34 -6.37
N CYS A 13 31.10 5.47 -5.76
CA CYS A 13 29.96 5.57 -4.87
C CYS A 13 28.67 5.90 -5.67
N ALA A 14 28.47 5.23 -6.81
CA ALA A 14 27.16 5.15 -7.42
C ALA A 14 26.27 4.37 -6.45
N SER A 15 25.50 5.13 -5.68
CA SER A 15 24.43 4.71 -4.80
C SER A 15 23.72 3.50 -5.39
N LEU A 16 23.71 2.41 -4.63
CA LEU A 16 22.66 1.40 -4.68
C LEU A 16 21.36 2.08 -4.18
N ALA A 17 20.89 3.08 -4.91
CA ALA A 17 19.56 3.57 -4.78
C ALA A 17 18.68 2.39 -5.21
N SER A 18 18.06 1.72 -4.25
CA SER A 18 16.94 0.84 -4.54
C SER A 18 16.03 1.62 -5.48
N ALA A 19 15.81 1.10 -6.69
CA ALA A 19 14.97 1.78 -7.67
C ALA A 19 13.56 1.88 -7.07
N GLU A 20 13.25 3.05 -6.52
CA GLU A 20 11.92 3.34 -5.98
C GLU A 20 11.02 3.66 -7.16
N TRP A 21 9.86 3.02 -7.21
CA TRP A 21 8.87 3.26 -8.25
C TRP A 21 8.53 4.76 -8.35
N GLN A 22 8.58 5.29 -9.57
CA GLN A 22 8.21 6.66 -9.87
C GLN A 22 6.96 6.70 -10.73
N ALA A 23 6.06 7.63 -10.38
CA ALA A 23 4.83 7.84 -11.13
C ALA A 23 5.09 8.54 -12.45
N ASP A 24 4.47 8.07 -13.54
CA ASP A 24 4.38 8.82 -14.78
C ASP A 24 3.55 10.12 -14.55
N PRO A 25 4.15 11.30 -14.74
CA PRO A 25 3.46 12.59 -14.54
C PRO A 25 2.23 12.77 -15.44
N GLY A 26 2.21 12.13 -16.62
CA GLY A 26 1.07 12.13 -17.54
C GLY A 26 -0.10 11.27 -17.08
N ASN A 27 0.13 10.38 -16.12
CA ASN A 27 -0.89 9.47 -15.61
C ASN A 27 -1.43 9.90 -14.25
N LYS A 28 -2.57 10.58 -14.24
CA LYS A 28 -3.22 11.11 -13.03
C LYS A 28 -3.42 10.06 -11.92
N LYS A 29 -3.63 8.79 -12.29
CA LYS A 29 -3.81 7.70 -11.29
C LYS A 29 -2.48 7.31 -10.66
N GLN A 30 -1.40 7.30 -11.42
CA GLN A 30 -0.06 7.03 -10.89
C GLN A 30 0.38 8.19 -9.97
N VAL A 31 0.19 9.43 -10.38
CA VAL A 31 0.45 10.61 -9.55
C VAL A 31 -0.34 10.55 -8.23
N ALA A 32 -1.63 10.19 -8.29
CA ALA A 32 -2.44 10.02 -7.08
C ALA A 32 -1.91 8.91 -6.18
N SER A 33 -1.34 7.85 -6.75
CA SER A 33 -0.73 6.75 -5.99
C SER A 33 0.57 7.18 -5.32
N ALA A 34 1.43 7.92 -6.01
CA ALA A 34 2.65 8.49 -5.42
C ALA A 34 2.30 9.43 -4.26
N ASN A 35 1.35 10.34 -4.44
CA ASN A 35 0.88 11.22 -3.39
C ASN A 35 0.32 10.47 -2.17
N ALA A 36 -0.33 9.32 -2.38
CA ALA A 36 -0.84 8.49 -1.30
C ALA A 36 0.30 7.84 -0.50
N ILE A 37 1.36 7.38 -1.17
CA ILE A 37 2.57 6.85 -0.53
C ILE A 37 3.21 7.93 0.35
N GLU A 38 3.45 9.13 -0.22
CA GLU A 38 4.06 10.23 0.52
C GLU A 38 3.22 10.66 1.72
N GLN A 39 1.90 10.81 1.57
CA GLN A 39 1.01 11.11 2.70
C GLN A 39 1.08 10.07 3.83
N ILE A 40 1.25 8.79 3.49
CA ILE A 40 1.39 7.74 4.49
C ILE A 40 2.75 7.85 5.19
N LYS A 41 3.84 8.05 4.45
CA LYS A 41 5.18 8.23 5.02
C LYS A 41 5.24 9.45 5.95
N GLU A 42 4.62 10.57 5.57
CA GLU A 42 4.59 11.80 6.36
C GLU A 42 3.73 11.68 7.62
N ARG A 43 2.51 11.16 7.48
CA ARG A 43 1.55 11.09 8.61
C ARG A 43 1.77 9.91 9.53
N ILE A 44 2.45 8.88 9.05
CA ILE A 44 2.80 7.67 9.80
C ILE A 44 4.32 7.43 9.67
N PRO A 45 5.19 8.21 10.32
CA PRO A 45 6.65 8.06 10.18
C PRO A 45 7.16 6.63 10.47
N ARG A 46 6.45 5.90 11.34
CA ARG A 46 6.75 4.49 11.65
C ARG A 46 6.53 3.55 10.45
N SER A 47 5.90 4.01 9.37
CA SER A 47 5.72 3.22 8.14
C SER A 47 6.98 3.18 7.28
N GLN A 48 7.87 4.16 7.40
CA GLN A 48 9.03 4.31 6.51
C GLN A 48 9.94 3.07 6.42
N PRO A 49 10.32 2.41 7.53
CA PRO A 49 11.12 1.19 7.44
C PRO A 49 10.45 0.08 6.62
N PHE A 50 9.13 -0.02 6.69
CA PHE A 50 8.36 -1.03 5.97
C PHE A 50 8.39 -0.83 4.46
N PHE A 51 8.46 0.42 3.98
CA PHE A 51 8.64 0.71 2.56
C PHE A 51 10.01 0.28 2.05
N GLY A 52 11.07 0.45 2.88
CA GLY A 52 12.41 -0.02 2.56
C GLY A 52 12.55 -1.55 2.51
N ASP A 53 11.82 -2.25 3.37
CA ASP A 53 11.86 -3.71 3.49
C ASP A 53 10.86 -4.42 2.57
N ALA A 54 10.02 -3.68 1.84
CA ALA A 54 8.95 -4.27 1.03
C ALA A 54 9.48 -4.80 -0.31
N TYR A 55 9.18 -6.05 -0.62
CA TYR A 55 9.38 -6.65 -1.93
C TYR A 55 8.45 -6.06 -3.00
N GLY A 56 7.26 -5.65 -2.59
CA GLY A 56 6.26 -5.04 -3.46
C GLY A 56 5.13 -4.42 -2.66
N MET A 57 4.23 -3.72 -3.35
CA MET A 57 3.12 -3.02 -2.71
C MET A 57 1.87 -2.95 -3.58
N ALA A 58 0.71 -2.80 -2.93
CA ALA A 58 -0.53 -2.41 -3.59
C ALA A 58 -0.99 -1.07 -3.05
N VAL A 59 -1.14 -0.07 -3.93
CA VAL A 59 -1.43 1.32 -3.56
C VAL A 59 -2.84 1.69 -4.00
N TYR A 60 -3.68 2.07 -3.06
CA TYR A 60 -5.05 2.51 -3.27
C TYR A 60 -5.16 4.00 -2.89
N PRO A 61 -5.02 4.93 -3.85
CA PRO A 61 -5.00 6.36 -3.56
C PRO A 61 -6.35 6.89 -3.03
N SER A 62 -7.43 6.16 -3.29
CA SER A 62 -8.77 6.52 -2.82
C SER A 62 -9.58 5.26 -2.56
N VAL A 63 -9.91 5.06 -1.29
CA VAL A 63 -10.87 4.06 -0.81
C VAL A 63 -12.03 4.81 -0.19
N THR A 64 -13.20 4.66 -0.77
CA THR A 64 -14.44 5.26 -0.24
C THR A 64 -15.15 4.26 0.64
N ARG A 65 -15.49 4.68 1.84
CA ARG A 65 -16.24 3.94 2.84
C ARG A 65 -17.54 4.63 3.14
N LEU A 66 -18.62 3.88 3.09
CA LEU A 66 -19.98 4.33 3.34
C LEU A 66 -20.64 3.36 4.32
N GLY A 67 -21.43 3.87 5.25
CA GLY A 67 -22.16 3.00 6.15
C GLY A 67 -23.30 3.69 6.90
N PHE A 68 -24.35 2.91 7.15
CA PHE A 68 -25.43 3.22 8.07
C PHE A 68 -26.01 1.89 8.55
N GLY A 69 -25.59 1.41 9.73
CA GLY A 69 -25.86 0.06 10.22
C GLY A 69 -25.10 -1.02 9.44
N PHE A 70 -25.33 -1.08 8.16
CA PHE A 70 -24.52 -1.84 7.19
C PHE A 70 -23.70 -0.90 6.34
N GLY A 71 -22.60 -1.39 5.80
CA GLY A 71 -21.76 -0.56 4.96
C GLY A 71 -20.77 -1.35 4.13
N GLY A 72 -19.97 -0.60 3.41
CA GLY A 72 -18.91 -1.16 2.61
C GLY A 72 -17.83 -0.14 2.27
N ALA A 73 -16.74 -0.66 1.80
CA ALA A 73 -15.67 0.13 1.26
C ALA A 73 -15.22 -0.43 -0.09
N THR A 74 -14.81 0.45 -0.99
CA THR A 74 -14.24 0.05 -2.27
C THR A 74 -13.15 1.02 -2.70
N GLY A 75 -12.14 0.49 -3.35
CA GLY A 75 -11.04 1.24 -3.93
C GLY A 75 -10.41 0.51 -5.09
N LYS A 76 -9.76 1.26 -5.98
CA LYS A 76 -8.93 0.73 -7.07
C LYS A 76 -7.50 1.20 -6.87
N GLY A 77 -6.53 0.35 -7.18
CA GLY A 77 -5.13 0.63 -7.01
C GLY A 77 -4.25 -0.07 -8.02
N PHE A 78 -2.96 0.26 -7.96
CA PHE A 78 -1.90 -0.41 -8.69
C PHE A 78 -1.17 -1.39 -7.78
N VAL A 79 -0.67 -2.47 -8.39
CA VAL A 79 0.24 -3.42 -7.75
C VAL A 79 1.62 -3.21 -8.37
N ILE A 80 2.58 -2.97 -7.51
CA ILE A 80 3.95 -2.58 -7.87
C ILE A 80 4.89 -3.63 -7.27
N GLU A 81 5.82 -4.12 -8.08
CA GLU A 81 6.89 -5.02 -7.70
C GLU A 81 8.21 -4.35 -8.07
N GLY A 82 9.04 -4.05 -7.05
CA GLY A 82 10.20 -3.19 -7.25
C GLY A 82 9.81 -1.80 -7.77
N ASP A 83 10.24 -1.46 -8.97
CA ASP A 83 9.96 -0.20 -9.67
C ASP A 83 8.85 -0.32 -10.75
N THR A 84 8.26 -1.49 -10.92
CA THR A 84 7.38 -1.81 -12.04
C THR A 84 5.94 -2.03 -11.61
N ILE A 85 4.97 -1.41 -12.30
CA ILE A 85 3.56 -1.71 -12.13
C ILE A 85 3.26 -3.04 -12.84
N ILE A 86 2.97 -4.08 -12.07
CA ILE A 86 2.67 -5.43 -12.58
C ILE A 86 1.19 -5.68 -12.80
N GLY A 87 0.33 -4.83 -12.26
CA GLY A 87 -1.11 -5.01 -12.41
C GLY A 87 -1.95 -3.98 -11.67
N THR A 88 -3.24 -4.22 -11.69
CA THR A 88 -4.23 -3.44 -10.94
C THR A 88 -4.92 -4.30 -9.90
N SER A 89 -5.41 -3.68 -8.84
CA SER A 89 -6.19 -4.37 -7.83
C SER A 89 -7.43 -3.57 -7.44
N ARG A 90 -8.47 -4.30 -7.04
CA ARG A 90 -9.67 -3.73 -6.41
C ARG A 90 -9.76 -4.23 -4.98
N PHE A 91 -9.89 -3.30 -4.07
CA PHE A 91 -10.28 -3.52 -2.69
C PHE A 91 -11.79 -3.45 -2.56
N SER A 92 -12.38 -4.40 -1.84
CA SER A 92 -13.80 -4.43 -1.49
C SER A 92 -13.94 -4.92 -0.06
N GLN A 93 -14.76 -4.24 0.74
CA GLN A 93 -15.01 -4.60 2.13
C GLN A 93 -16.51 -4.48 2.39
N PHE A 94 -17.07 -5.46 3.09
CA PHE A 94 -18.40 -5.40 3.65
C PHE A 94 -18.29 -5.25 5.17
N THR A 95 -19.12 -4.39 5.74
CA THR A 95 -19.15 -4.14 7.18
C THR A 95 -20.56 -4.22 7.71
N SER A 96 -20.72 -4.81 8.89
CA SER A 96 -21.97 -4.86 9.64
C SER A 96 -21.72 -4.42 11.08
N GLY A 97 -22.58 -3.59 11.62
CA GLY A 97 -22.46 -3.08 12.98
C GLY A 97 -22.87 -1.62 13.10
N ILE A 98 -22.59 -1.04 14.27
CA ILE A 98 -22.92 0.36 14.54
C ILE A 98 -21.95 1.23 13.74
N GLN A 99 -22.45 1.86 12.68
CA GLN A 99 -21.69 2.77 11.83
C GLN A 99 -22.62 3.78 11.17
N ALA A 100 -22.15 5.01 11.06
CA ALA A 100 -22.84 6.06 10.31
C ALA A 100 -21.80 7.06 9.74
N GLY A 101 -21.89 7.31 8.44
CA GLY A 101 -21.08 8.32 7.80
C GLY A 101 -20.45 7.89 6.48
N VAL A 102 -19.63 8.81 5.98
CA VAL A 102 -18.84 8.67 4.75
C VAL A 102 -17.39 9.02 5.08
N ARG A 103 -16.45 8.21 4.64
CA ARG A 103 -15.02 8.46 4.79
C ARG A 103 -14.27 8.06 3.53
N ASN A 104 -13.31 8.89 3.15
CA ASN A 104 -12.35 8.55 2.11
C ASN A 104 -10.95 8.46 2.71
N LEU A 105 -10.21 7.44 2.34
CA LEU A 105 -8.87 7.18 2.83
C LEU A 105 -7.94 6.74 1.71
N SER A 106 -6.65 6.97 1.89
CA SER A 106 -5.58 6.33 1.12
C SER A 106 -5.11 5.09 1.86
N MET A 107 -4.80 4.03 1.14
CA MET A 107 -4.34 2.77 1.70
C MET A 107 -3.15 2.22 0.90
N VAL A 108 -2.14 1.74 1.61
CA VAL A 108 -1.03 0.98 1.03
C VAL A 108 -0.92 -0.36 1.75
N VAL A 109 -0.79 -1.41 0.96
CA VAL A 109 -0.53 -2.78 1.42
C VAL A 109 0.89 -3.11 0.99
N LEU A 110 1.78 -3.38 1.93
CA LEU A 110 3.17 -3.73 1.71
C LEU A 110 3.35 -5.24 1.85
N PHE A 111 4.07 -5.83 0.94
CA PHE A 111 4.40 -7.26 0.92
C PHE A 111 5.88 -7.42 1.25
N LYS A 112 6.20 -8.15 2.31
CA LYS A 112 7.56 -8.37 2.77
C LYS A 112 8.39 -9.19 1.77
N ASP A 113 7.75 -10.13 1.10
CA ASP A 113 8.40 -11.08 0.21
C ASP A 113 7.50 -11.47 -0.96
N LYS A 114 8.09 -12.22 -1.92
CA LYS A 114 7.39 -12.72 -3.10
C LYS A 114 6.22 -13.63 -2.74
N ALA A 115 6.34 -14.43 -1.67
CA ALA A 115 5.28 -15.36 -1.27
C ALA A 115 4.02 -14.60 -0.83
N ALA A 116 4.17 -13.51 -0.07
CA ALA A 116 3.07 -12.64 0.34
C ALA A 116 2.40 -11.95 -0.87
N LEU A 117 3.20 -11.46 -1.84
CA LEU A 117 2.68 -10.87 -3.08
C LEU A 117 1.91 -11.91 -3.91
N GLU A 118 2.43 -13.13 -4.07
CA GLU A 118 1.75 -14.19 -4.81
C GLU A 118 0.47 -14.66 -4.11
N ALA A 119 0.46 -14.73 -2.78
CA ALA A 119 -0.75 -15.00 -2.01
C ALA A 119 -1.82 -13.93 -2.23
N PHE A 120 -1.42 -12.66 -2.28
CA PHE A 120 -2.30 -11.55 -2.61
C PHE A 120 -2.85 -11.66 -4.05
N LYS A 121 -2.02 -11.93 -5.04
CA LYS A 121 -2.42 -12.10 -6.46
C LYS A 121 -3.45 -13.21 -6.63
N LYS A 122 -3.33 -14.29 -5.84
CA LYS A 122 -4.28 -15.42 -5.82
C LYS A 122 -5.55 -15.14 -5.00
N GLY A 123 -5.69 -13.95 -4.42
CA GLY A 123 -6.84 -13.59 -3.59
C GLY A 123 -6.91 -14.35 -2.26
N LYS A 124 -5.81 -14.95 -1.82
CA LYS A 124 -5.74 -15.71 -0.56
C LYS A 124 -5.62 -14.82 0.68
N LEU A 125 -5.32 -13.53 0.52
CA LEU A 125 -5.32 -12.58 1.62
C LEU A 125 -6.77 -12.17 1.93
N GLN A 126 -7.38 -12.92 2.82
CA GLN A 126 -8.66 -12.58 3.43
C GLN A 126 -8.37 -12.09 4.85
N PHE A 127 -8.51 -10.80 5.07
CA PHE A 127 -8.43 -10.25 6.41
C PHE A 127 -9.78 -10.42 7.10
N LEU A 128 -9.90 -11.50 7.86
CA LEU A 128 -10.97 -11.71 8.82
C LEU A 128 -10.55 -11.09 10.14
N GLY A 129 -11.09 -9.91 10.44
CA GLY A 129 -10.92 -9.28 11.75
C GLY A 129 -9.74 -8.32 11.88
N GLN A 130 -9.79 -7.53 12.90
CA GLN A 130 -9.02 -6.32 13.21
C GLN A 130 -7.49 -6.42 13.29
N ALA A 131 -6.88 -7.54 12.98
CA ALA A 131 -5.48 -7.82 13.29
C ALA A 131 -4.45 -7.18 12.33
N GLY A 132 -4.86 -6.54 11.25
CA GLY A 132 -3.92 -6.07 10.22
C GLY A 132 -4.03 -4.59 9.83
N LEU A 133 -5.00 -3.85 10.37
CA LEU A 133 -5.14 -2.43 10.07
C LEU A 133 -4.38 -1.61 11.11
N ALA A 134 -3.14 -1.27 10.83
CA ALA A 134 -2.49 -0.16 11.51
C ALA A 134 -3.20 1.13 11.08
N ALA A 135 -4.35 1.42 11.69
CA ALA A 135 -5.08 2.65 11.45
C ALA A 135 -4.30 3.81 12.05
N GLY A 136 -3.76 4.67 11.20
CA GLY A 136 -3.14 5.93 11.61
C GLY A 136 -4.16 6.95 12.07
N THR A 137 -4.84 6.68 13.17
CA THR A 137 -5.54 7.70 13.97
C THR A 137 -5.29 7.38 15.45
N LYS A 138 -5.08 8.43 16.23
CA LYS A 138 -4.85 8.40 17.67
C LYS A 138 -5.73 7.33 18.35
N GLY A 139 -5.15 6.19 18.75
CA GLY A 139 -5.86 5.26 19.59
C GLY A 139 -5.59 3.77 19.45
N ILE A 140 -4.83 3.28 18.47
CA ILE A 140 -4.44 1.87 18.46
C ILE A 140 -2.97 1.76 18.83
N ALA A 141 -2.73 1.39 20.08
CA ALA A 141 -1.43 1.08 20.63
C ALA A 141 -0.97 -0.31 20.14
N GLY A 142 -0.42 -0.36 18.92
CA GLY A 142 0.24 -1.52 18.36
C GLY A 142 1.51 -1.08 17.65
N THR A 143 2.61 -1.77 17.84
CA THR A 143 3.80 -1.58 17.02
C THR A 143 3.46 -2.10 15.63
N PRO A 144 3.63 -1.30 14.55
CA PRO A 144 3.47 -1.80 13.20
C PRO A 144 4.37 -3.03 12.99
N ALA A 145 3.84 -4.08 12.39
CA ALA A 145 4.60 -5.28 12.07
C ALA A 145 4.05 -5.90 10.78
N PHE A 146 4.88 -6.67 10.09
CA PHE A 146 4.39 -7.56 9.05
C PHE A 146 3.67 -8.74 9.72
N ASN A 147 2.39 -8.92 9.42
CA ASN A 147 1.61 -10.10 9.79
C ASN A 147 1.46 -10.97 8.56
N ASP A 148 1.91 -12.22 8.62
CA ASP A 148 1.93 -13.15 7.48
C ASP A 148 2.55 -12.52 6.22
N GLY A 149 3.64 -11.76 6.41
CA GLY A 149 4.34 -11.07 5.33
C GLY A 149 3.64 -9.82 4.79
N VAL A 150 2.57 -9.31 5.43
CA VAL A 150 1.80 -8.17 4.96
C VAL A 150 1.69 -7.08 6.02
N ALA A 151 1.91 -5.82 5.63
CA ALA A 151 1.63 -4.65 6.45
C ALA A 151 0.69 -3.69 5.71
N ILE A 152 -0.32 -3.15 6.40
CA ILE A 152 -1.31 -2.26 5.81
C ILE A 152 -1.30 -0.92 6.53
N PHE A 153 -1.15 0.16 5.78
CA PHE A 153 -1.21 1.52 6.28
C PHE A 153 -2.33 2.29 5.61
N THR A 154 -3.07 3.07 6.41
CA THR A 154 -4.18 3.89 5.93
C THR A 154 -4.12 5.30 6.49
N VAL A 155 -4.47 6.28 5.67
CA VAL A 155 -4.60 7.69 6.07
C VAL A 155 -5.93 8.24 5.58
N THR A 156 -6.72 8.79 6.50
CA THR A 156 -7.98 9.45 6.15
C THR A 156 -7.70 10.74 5.38
N ARG A 157 -8.33 10.89 4.22
CA ARG A 157 -8.26 12.07 3.37
C ARG A 157 -9.34 13.08 3.73
N PHE A 158 -10.58 12.62 3.82
CA PHE A 158 -11.72 13.44 4.25
C PHE A 158 -12.87 12.58 4.77
N GLY A 159 -13.82 13.23 5.44
CA GLY A 159 -15.03 12.62 5.97
C GLY A 159 -14.93 12.26 7.44
N LEU A 160 -16.09 12.02 8.03
CA LEU A 160 -16.27 11.55 9.40
C LEU A 160 -17.09 10.27 9.37
N MET A 161 -16.69 9.29 10.16
CA MET A 161 -17.41 8.06 10.33
C MET A 161 -17.18 7.54 11.74
N GLY A 162 -18.26 7.38 12.51
CA GLY A 162 -18.26 6.62 13.74
C GLY A 162 -18.52 5.16 13.40
N GLU A 163 -17.73 4.24 13.93
CA GLU A 163 -17.93 2.83 13.65
C GLU A 163 -17.49 1.91 14.79
N PHE A 164 -18.32 0.92 15.03
CA PHE A 164 -17.99 -0.29 15.76
C PHE A 164 -18.52 -1.47 14.94
N THR A 165 -17.65 -2.07 14.13
CA THR A 165 -18.08 -3.00 13.08
C THR A 165 -17.23 -4.26 13.01
N VAL A 166 -17.84 -5.35 12.56
CA VAL A 166 -17.18 -6.56 12.09
C VAL A 166 -17.10 -6.48 10.56
N SER A 167 -15.96 -6.78 9.99
CA SER A 167 -15.74 -6.61 8.56
C SER A 167 -14.96 -7.76 7.94
N GLY A 168 -15.33 -8.09 6.70
CA GLY A 168 -14.52 -8.93 5.81
C GLY A 168 -13.99 -8.11 4.65
N ALA A 169 -12.70 -8.23 4.36
CA ALA A 169 -12.05 -7.53 3.26
C ALA A 169 -11.58 -8.52 2.19
N LYS A 170 -11.75 -8.14 0.93
CA LYS A 170 -11.32 -8.91 -0.23
C LYS A 170 -10.52 -8.04 -1.18
N PHE A 171 -9.42 -8.58 -1.68
CA PHE A 171 -8.62 -8.01 -2.75
C PHE A 171 -8.77 -8.85 -4.02
N SER A 172 -8.88 -8.20 -5.17
CA SER A 172 -8.84 -8.87 -6.46
C SER A 172 -7.76 -8.25 -7.32
N TYR A 173 -6.91 -9.09 -7.90
CA TYR A 173 -5.79 -8.70 -8.75
C TYR A 173 -6.11 -8.96 -10.22
N ARG A 174 -5.61 -8.09 -11.10
CA ARG A 174 -5.62 -8.27 -12.56
C ARG A 174 -4.24 -7.87 -13.09
N PRO A 175 -3.53 -8.75 -13.80
CA PRO A 175 -2.24 -8.43 -14.39
C PRO A 175 -2.41 -7.32 -15.45
N MET A 176 -1.36 -6.55 -15.66
CA MET A 176 -1.28 -5.61 -16.78
C MET A 176 -0.97 -6.37 -18.07
N PRO A 177 -1.57 -6.00 -19.22
CA PRO A 177 -1.15 -6.56 -20.51
C PRO A 177 0.33 -6.25 -20.74
N GLY A 178 1.15 -7.26 -20.98
CA GLY A 178 2.59 -7.12 -21.22
C GLY A 178 3.53 -7.50 -20.06
N THR A 179 3.02 -7.65 -18.84
CA THR A 179 3.75 -8.29 -17.75
C THR A 179 3.40 -9.79 -17.71
N GLY A 180 3.60 -10.45 -18.87
CA GLY A 180 3.23 -11.83 -19.09
C GLY A 180 3.97 -12.75 -18.15
N ALA A 181 3.24 -13.70 -17.57
CA ALA A 181 3.77 -14.89 -16.98
C ALA A 181 4.79 -15.54 -17.94
N VAL A 182 6.03 -15.58 -17.51
CA VAL A 182 6.93 -16.63 -17.98
C VAL A 182 6.50 -17.84 -17.15
N GLU A 183 5.86 -18.79 -17.83
CA GLU A 183 5.56 -20.12 -17.30
C GLU A 183 6.84 -20.85 -16.90
#